data_1a99f6b6ade2003246126b7c0837a4f8
#
_entry.id   1a99f6b6ade2003246126b7c0837a4f8
#
_cell.length_a   1.000
_cell.length_b   1.000
_cell.length_c   1.000
_cell.angle_alpha   90.00
_cell.angle_beta   90.00
_cell.angle_gamma   90.00
#
_symmetry.space_group_name_H-M   'P 1'
#
loop_
_entity.id
_entity.type
_entity.pdbx_description
1 polymer ?
#
loop_
_entity_poly.entity_id
_entity_poly.type
_entity_poly.pdbx_seq_one_letter_code
_entity_poly.pdbx_strand_id
1 'polypeptide(L)'
;KYDGFDPQKTESYIMFNFMKNSYLINSMELATPVQQELVKSLGSVNREVRQAGFIVLMDVGMPAILVETGFISNAKDLQYLTSESGQQKMAQAIFSAFREYKNKMEKKSIVLKEEPKAVSSDREWFYAVQVLSSATRVTDLKRLRLKDKIEEIRSDGRYKYYVGKFSSYEEVQKVQ
;
A
#
# COMPACT_ATOMS: atom_id res chain seq x y z
N LYS A 1 -19.61 5.87 -5.93
CA LYS A 1 -19.23 7.30 -6.10
C LYS A 1 -18.20 7.60 -5.04
N TYR A 2 -16.96 7.88 -5.43
CA TYR A 2 -15.96 8.38 -4.50
C TYR A 2 -16.32 9.83 -4.20
N ASP A 3 -16.63 10.11 -2.93
CA ASP A 3 -16.96 11.45 -2.46
C ASP A 3 -15.78 12.40 -2.73
N GLY A 4 -16.03 13.43 -3.54
CA GLY A 4 -15.02 14.42 -3.93
C GLY A 4 -14.25 14.12 -5.24
N PHE A 5 -14.49 13.01 -5.94
CA PHE A 5 -13.88 12.76 -7.24
C PHE A 5 -14.53 13.62 -8.34
N ASP A 6 -13.76 14.52 -8.91
CA ASP A 6 -14.15 15.32 -10.08
C ASP A 6 -13.35 14.86 -11.30
N PRO A 7 -14.00 14.23 -12.32
CA PRO A 7 -13.31 13.71 -13.50
C PRO A 7 -12.72 14.81 -14.41
N GLN A 8 -13.02 16.08 -14.15
CA GLN A 8 -12.45 17.20 -14.90
C GLN A 8 -11.19 17.78 -14.26
N LYS A 9 -10.82 17.31 -13.05
CA LYS A 9 -9.65 17.79 -12.32
C LYS A 9 -8.51 16.78 -12.36
N THR A 10 -7.33 17.20 -12.78
CA THR A 10 -6.11 16.38 -12.82
C THR A 10 -5.73 15.87 -11.43
N GLU A 11 -5.93 16.67 -10.39
CA GLU A 11 -5.66 16.32 -8.99
C GLU A 11 -6.52 15.14 -8.54
N SER A 12 -7.79 15.10 -8.96
CA SER A 12 -8.70 13.98 -8.67
C SER A 12 -8.20 12.66 -9.29
N TYR A 13 -7.66 12.70 -10.50
CA TYR A 13 -7.06 11.53 -11.13
C TYR A 13 -5.77 11.07 -10.43
N ILE A 14 -4.93 12.00 -10.01
CA ILE A 14 -3.70 11.69 -9.27
C ILE A 14 -4.05 11.02 -7.94
N MET A 15 -4.99 11.57 -7.20
CA MET A 15 -5.47 11.02 -5.93
C MET A 15 -6.10 9.64 -6.12
N PHE A 16 -6.95 9.49 -7.12
CA PHE A 16 -7.59 8.21 -7.45
C PHE A 16 -6.57 7.12 -7.80
N ASN A 17 -5.59 7.44 -8.65
CA ASN A 17 -4.52 6.49 -9.00
C ASN A 17 -3.65 6.13 -7.80
N PHE A 18 -3.37 7.08 -6.92
CA PHE A 18 -2.63 6.83 -5.69
C PHE A 18 -3.39 5.88 -4.76
N MET A 19 -4.67 6.13 -4.51
CA MET A 19 -5.53 5.26 -3.69
C MET A 19 -5.64 3.86 -4.30
N LYS A 20 -5.89 3.77 -5.60
CA LYS A 20 -5.96 2.50 -6.33
C LYS A 20 -4.67 1.69 -6.19
N ASN A 21 -3.51 2.32 -6.34
CA ASN A 21 -2.23 1.66 -6.20
C ASN A 21 -1.98 1.19 -4.75
N SER A 22 -2.38 1.99 -3.76
CA SER A 22 -2.27 1.60 -2.35
C SER A 22 -3.14 0.38 -2.03
N TYR A 23 -4.37 0.34 -2.50
CA TYR A 23 -5.24 -0.82 -2.31
C TYR A 23 -4.74 -2.05 -3.05
N LEU A 24 -4.17 -1.89 -4.25
CA LEU A 24 -3.59 -2.99 -5.01
C LEU A 24 -2.41 -3.62 -4.26
N ILE A 25 -1.48 -2.81 -3.74
CA ILE A 25 -0.33 -3.30 -2.97
C ILE A 25 -0.82 -4.08 -1.74
N ASN A 26 -1.75 -3.52 -0.98
CA ASN A 26 -2.31 -4.17 0.19
C ASN A 26 -3.10 -5.45 -0.16
N SER A 27 -3.78 -5.47 -1.31
CA SER A 27 -4.44 -6.68 -1.82
C SER A 27 -3.44 -7.78 -2.15
N MET A 28 -2.31 -7.45 -2.76
CA MET A 28 -1.22 -8.41 -3.02
C MET A 28 -0.59 -8.92 -1.72
N GLU A 29 -0.42 -8.06 -0.72
CA GLU A 29 0.06 -8.44 0.61
C GLU A 29 -0.92 -9.39 1.35
N LEU A 30 -2.21 -9.32 1.06
CA LEU A 30 -3.22 -10.26 1.56
C LEU A 30 -3.25 -11.55 0.72
N ALA A 31 -3.22 -11.44 -0.60
CA ALA A 31 -3.34 -12.59 -1.51
C ALA A 31 -2.17 -13.58 -1.37
N THR A 32 -0.96 -13.06 -1.15
CA THR A 32 0.25 -13.90 -1.07
C THR A 32 0.20 -14.92 0.07
N PRO A 33 -0.06 -14.56 1.34
CA PRO A 33 -0.20 -15.54 2.41
C PRO A 33 -1.41 -16.47 2.23
N VAL A 34 -2.51 -15.98 1.64
CA VAL A 34 -3.67 -16.86 1.32
C VAL A 34 -3.26 -17.94 0.34
N GLN A 35 -2.56 -17.60 -0.74
CA GLN A 35 -2.05 -18.57 -1.72
C GLN A 35 -1.09 -19.58 -1.05
N GLN A 36 -0.18 -19.11 -0.22
CA GLN A 36 0.79 -19.96 0.47
C GLN A 36 0.10 -20.96 1.43
N GLU A 37 -0.86 -20.49 2.24
CA GLU A 37 -1.58 -21.35 3.17
C GLU A 37 -2.49 -22.36 2.46
N LEU A 38 -3.11 -22.00 1.35
CA LEU A 38 -3.89 -22.95 0.54
C LEU A 38 -3.00 -24.05 -0.06
N VAL A 39 -1.85 -23.71 -0.61
CA VAL A 39 -0.88 -24.69 -1.12
C VAL A 39 -0.42 -25.63 -0.01
N LYS A 40 -0.06 -25.10 1.15
CA LYS A 40 0.43 -25.85 2.30
C LYS A 40 -0.64 -26.77 2.91
N SER A 41 -1.86 -26.28 3.05
CA SER A 41 -2.95 -26.99 3.76
C SER A 41 -3.67 -28.01 2.88
N LEU A 42 -3.79 -27.75 1.59
CA LEU A 42 -4.53 -28.58 0.64
C LEU A 42 -3.62 -29.38 -0.32
N GLY A 43 -2.33 -29.10 -0.36
CA GLY A 43 -1.42 -29.66 -1.35
C GLY A 43 -1.78 -29.25 -2.79
N SER A 44 -2.47 -28.11 -2.96
CA SER A 44 -2.86 -27.59 -4.26
C SER A 44 -1.66 -27.09 -5.06
N VAL A 45 -1.80 -27.04 -6.39
CA VAL A 45 -0.75 -26.50 -7.25
C VAL A 45 -0.64 -24.99 -7.02
N ASN A 46 0.58 -24.50 -6.78
CA ASN A 46 0.82 -23.07 -6.71
C ASN A 46 0.64 -22.44 -8.11
N ARG A 47 -0.39 -21.62 -8.27
CA ARG A 47 -0.70 -20.89 -9.51
C ARG A 47 -0.34 -19.41 -9.42
N GLU A 48 0.31 -19.02 -8.33
CA GLU A 48 0.72 -17.65 -8.02
C GLU A 48 -0.45 -16.68 -7.84
N VAL A 49 -0.13 -15.48 -7.37
CA VAL A 49 -1.09 -14.37 -7.28
C VAL A 49 -1.10 -13.65 -8.62
N ARG A 50 -2.29 -13.43 -9.17
CA ARG A 50 -2.48 -12.75 -10.46
C ARG A 50 -3.36 -11.54 -10.30
N GLN A 51 -3.09 -10.54 -11.10
CA GLN A 51 -3.92 -9.34 -11.22
C GLN A 51 -4.78 -9.44 -12.47
N ALA A 52 -6.09 -9.15 -12.32
CA ALA A 52 -7.00 -9.01 -13.44
C ALA A 52 -8.11 -8.00 -13.12
N GLY A 53 -8.82 -7.53 -14.14
CA GLY A 53 -9.91 -6.56 -14.02
C GLY A 53 -11.22 -7.21 -13.61
N PHE A 54 -11.29 -7.76 -12.39
CA PHE A 54 -12.53 -8.36 -11.87
C PHE A 54 -13.54 -7.28 -11.48
N ILE A 55 -14.71 -7.30 -12.10
CA ILE A 55 -15.79 -6.31 -11.83
C ILE A 55 -16.15 -6.28 -10.35
N VAL A 56 -16.21 -7.45 -9.70
CA VAL A 56 -16.53 -7.58 -8.26
C VAL A 56 -15.53 -6.86 -7.33
N LEU A 57 -14.32 -6.59 -7.80
CA LEU A 57 -13.29 -5.90 -7.04
C LEU A 57 -13.09 -4.43 -7.45
N MET A 58 -13.73 -3.98 -8.54
CA MET A 58 -13.45 -2.65 -9.12
C MET A 58 -13.87 -1.49 -8.24
N ASP A 59 -15.01 -1.60 -7.56
CA ASP A 59 -15.60 -0.51 -6.77
C ASP A 59 -15.34 -0.65 -5.27
N VAL A 60 -14.39 -1.50 -4.88
CA VAL A 60 -14.06 -1.73 -3.48
C VAL A 60 -13.00 -0.74 -3.03
N GLY A 61 -13.36 0.13 -2.07
CA GLY A 61 -12.47 1.13 -1.46
C GLY A 61 -11.60 0.59 -0.33
N MET A 62 -11.14 -0.67 -0.43
CA MET A 62 -10.29 -1.35 0.54
C MET A 62 -9.48 -2.47 -0.15
N PRO A 63 -8.47 -3.05 0.51
CA PRO A 63 -7.81 -4.25 0.01
C PRO A 63 -8.81 -5.38 -0.22
N ALA A 64 -8.82 -5.94 -1.42
CA ALA A 64 -9.77 -6.97 -1.83
C ALA A 64 -9.10 -8.01 -2.72
N ILE A 65 -9.47 -9.28 -2.54
CA ILE A 65 -8.97 -10.42 -3.31
C ILE A 65 -10.12 -11.32 -3.75
N LEU A 66 -9.94 -11.98 -4.88
CA LEU A 66 -10.78 -13.08 -5.32
C LEU A 66 -10.00 -14.39 -5.10
N VAL A 67 -10.56 -15.31 -4.32
CA VAL A 67 -9.95 -16.61 -4.05
C VAL A 67 -10.62 -17.67 -4.93
N GLU A 68 -9.85 -18.24 -5.86
CA GLU A 68 -10.28 -19.39 -6.65
C GLU A 68 -9.98 -20.66 -5.86
N THR A 69 -11.01 -21.29 -5.34
CA THR A 69 -10.89 -22.41 -4.41
C THR A 69 -10.59 -23.74 -5.09
N GLY A 70 -10.71 -23.83 -6.42
CA GLY A 70 -10.42 -24.99 -7.23
C GLY A 70 -11.33 -25.13 -8.44
N PHE A 71 -11.10 -26.14 -9.25
CA PHE A 71 -11.83 -26.41 -10.48
C PHE A 71 -12.78 -27.59 -10.28
N ILE A 72 -14.09 -27.37 -10.44
CA ILE A 72 -15.10 -28.44 -10.33
C ILE A 72 -14.96 -29.52 -11.41
N SER A 73 -14.27 -29.23 -12.51
CA SER A 73 -13.91 -30.21 -13.56
C SER A 73 -12.73 -31.10 -13.19
N ASN A 74 -11.98 -30.78 -12.13
CA ASN A 74 -10.90 -31.59 -11.63
C ASN A 74 -11.41 -32.51 -10.50
N ALA A 75 -11.29 -33.84 -10.65
CA ALA A 75 -11.82 -34.76 -9.66
C ALA A 75 -11.22 -34.61 -8.25
N LYS A 76 -9.94 -34.25 -8.14
CA LYS A 76 -9.29 -33.99 -6.83
C LYS A 76 -9.83 -32.73 -6.18
N ASP A 77 -9.94 -31.64 -6.94
CA ASP A 77 -10.48 -30.37 -6.44
C ASP A 77 -11.94 -30.56 -6.04
N LEU A 78 -12.74 -31.25 -6.87
CA LEU A 78 -14.14 -31.53 -6.57
C LEU A 78 -14.31 -32.30 -5.26
N GLN A 79 -13.44 -33.27 -4.99
CA GLN A 79 -13.47 -34.02 -3.74
C GLN A 79 -13.25 -33.09 -2.50
N TYR A 80 -12.34 -32.14 -2.60
CA TYR A 80 -12.14 -31.14 -1.54
C TYR A 80 -13.33 -30.17 -1.42
N LEU A 81 -13.83 -29.67 -2.55
CA LEU A 81 -14.92 -28.70 -2.57
C LEU A 81 -16.24 -29.26 -2.02
N THR A 82 -16.47 -30.56 -2.16
CA THR A 82 -17.71 -31.24 -1.74
C THR A 82 -17.60 -31.92 -0.38
N SER A 83 -16.40 -32.08 0.18
CA SER A 83 -16.23 -32.71 1.49
C SER A 83 -16.18 -31.66 2.61
N GLU A 84 -16.84 -31.94 3.73
CA GLU A 84 -16.81 -31.09 4.93
C GLU A 84 -15.38 -30.83 5.41
N SER A 85 -14.55 -31.86 5.48
CA SER A 85 -13.14 -31.75 5.85
C SER A 85 -12.34 -30.85 4.90
N GLY A 86 -12.59 -30.92 3.59
CA GLY A 86 -11.93 -30.08 2.61
C GLY A 86 -12.34 -28.61 2.72
N GLN A 87 -13.64 -28.36 2.87
CA GLN A 87 -14.17 -27.01 3.09
C GLN A 87 -13.62 -26.39 4.38
N GLN A 88 -13.54 -27.17 5.46
CA GLN A 88 -13.02 -26.72 6.75
C GLN A 88 -11.52 -26.37 6.68
N LYS A 89 -10.71 -27.21 6.03
CA LYS A 89 -9.29 -26.94 5.80
C LYS A 89 -9.07 -25.66 4.98
N MET A 90 -9.88 -25.48 3.94
CA MET A 90 -9.82 -24.30 3.08
C MET A 90 -10.18 -23.01 3.86
N ALA A 91 -11.28 -23.05 4.59
CA ALA A 91 -11.70 -21.93 5.45
C ALA A 91 -10.64 -21.59 6.50
N GLN A 92 -10.04 -22.61 7.13
CA GLN A 92 -8.97 -22.44 8.12
C GLN A 92 -7.70 -21.83 7.50
N ALA A 93 -7.32 -22.24 6.27
CA ALA A 93 -6.18 -21.69 5.56
C ALA A 93 -6.38 -20.20 5.26
N ILE A 94 -7.54 -19.84 4.71
CA ILE A 94 -7.89 -18.44 4.43
C ILE A 94 -7.92 -17.62 5.72
N PHE A 95 -8.55 -18.14 6.78
CA PHE A 95 -8.61 -17.46 8.08
C PHE A 95 -7.23 -17.23 8.69
N SER A 96 -6.34 -18.22 8.63
CA SER A 96 -4.98 -18.11 9.17
C SER A 96 -4.18 -17.04 8.44
N ALA A 97 -4.25 -17.03 7.10
CA ALA A 97 -3.60 -16.03 6.27
C ALA A 97 -4.15 -14.61 6.52
N PHE A 98 -5.47 -14.48 6.63
CA PHE A 98 -6.11 -13.20 6.95
C PHE A 98 -5.69 -12.68 8.32
N ARG A 99 -5.63 -13.53 9.33
CA ARG A 99 -5.17 -13.18 10.68
C ARG A 99 -3.72 -12.69 10.67
N GLU A 100 -2.85 -13.34 9.91
CA GLU A 100 -1.46 -12.90 9.74
C GLU A 100 -1.38 -11.52 9.08
N TYR A 101 -2.11 -11.33 7.99
CA TYR A 101 -2.22 -10.05 7.30
C TYR A 101 -2.73 -8.95 8.24
N LYS A 102 -3.83 -9.20 8.96
CA LYS A 102 -4.39 -8.27 9.95
C LYS A 102 -3.36 -7.84 10.97
N ASN A 103 -2.67 -8.80 11.60
CA ASN A 103 -1.64 -8.53 12.60
C ASN A 103 -0.48 -7.69 12.03
N LYS A 104 -0.09 -7.95 10.78
CA LYS A 104 0.94 -7.17 10.08
C LYS A 104 0.49 -5.73 9.85
N MET A 105 -0.77 -5.52 9.43
CA MET A 105 -1.32 -4.18 9.21
C MET A 105 -1.48 -3.39 10.51
N GLU A 106 -1.96 -4.03 11.58
CA GLU A 106 -2.08 -3.41 12.90
C GLU A 106 -0.73 -2.97 13.45
N LYS A 107 0.31 -3.80 13.32
CA LYS A 107 1.68 -3.42 13.71
C LYS A 107 2.20 -2.23 12.90
N LYS A 108 1.96 -2.20 11.58
CA LYS A 108 2.30 -1.05 10.74
C LYS A 108 1.57 0.22 11.19
N SER A 109 0.29 0.10 11.55
CA SER A 109 -0.53 1.24 12.02
C SER A 109 -0.09 1.75 13.38
N ILE A 110 0.37 0.88 14.28
CA ILE A 110 0.90 1.26 15.60
C ILE A 110 2.20 2.06 15.42
N VAL A 111 3.10 1.59 14.54
CA VAL A 111 4.35 2.30 14.24
C VAL A 111 4.09 3.68 13.64
N LEU A 112 3.01 3.83 12.86
CA LEU A 112 2.60 5.14 12.31
C LEU A 112 1.86 6.01 13.34
N LYS A 113 1.28 5.42 14.39
CA LYS A 113 0.61 6.11 15.49
C LYS A 113 1.49 6.37 16.70
N GLU A 114 2.61 5.67 16.83
CA GLU A 114 3.64 6.12 17.75
C GLU A 114 4.16 7.44 17.19
N GLU A 115 3.65 8.54 17.73
CA GLU A 115 4.35 9.81 17.67
C GLU A 115 5.81 9.51 18.00
N PRO A 116 6.77 9.98 17.21
CA PRO A 116 8.17 9.75 17.50
C PRO A 116 8.35 10.14 18.97
N LYS A 117 8.66 9.16 19.83
CA LYS A 117 8.99 9.42 21.25
C LYS A 117 9.88 10.65 21.20
N ALA A 118 9.44 11.71 21.84
CA ALA A 118 10.18 12.94 21.90
C ALA A 118 11.62 12.59 22.29
N VAL A 119 12.45 12.49 21.31
CA VAL A 119 13.89 12.47 21.49
C VAL A 119 14.14 13.86 21.99
N SER A 120 14.41 13.97 23.27
CA SER A 120 14.87 15.19 23.93
C SER A 120 16.20 15.60 23.29
N SER A 121 16.12 16.27 22.20
CA SER A 121 17.21 17.03 21.60
C SER A 121 16.60 18.30 21.05
N ASP A 122 17.27 19.40 21.24
CA ASP A 122 16.97 20.75 20.73
C ASP A 122 16.82 20.81 19.20
N ARG A 123 16.03 19.90 18.62
CA ARG A 123 15.72 19.86 17.19
C ARG A 123 14.36 20.49 16.99
N GLU A 124 14.39 21.69 16.55
CA GLU A 124 13.22 22.42 16.09
C GLU A 124 12.57 21.66 14.92
N TRP A 125 11.37 21.13 15.12
CA TRP A 125 10.61 20.47 14.06
C TRP A 125 10.02 21.53 13.13
N PHE A 126 10.15 21.30 11.84
CA PHE A 126 9.59 22.19 10.82
C PHE A 126 8.97 21.37 9.68
N TYR A 127 8.01 21.97 9.02
CA TYR A 127 7.46 21.45 7.77
C TYR A 127 8.24 22.01 6.59
N ALA A 128 8.39 21.24 5.52
CA ALA A 128 9.07 21.67 4.31
C ALA A 128 8.42 21.02 3.07
N VAL A 129 8.54 21.67 1.92
CA VAL A 129 8.05 21.12 0.65
C VAL A 129 9.16 20.32 -0.01
N GLN A 130 8.97 19.01 -0.19
CA GLN A 130 9.90 18.19 -0.97
C GLN A 130 9.69 18.46 -2.46
N VAL A 131 10.70 18.97 -3.14
CA VAL A 131 10.65 19.36 -4.55
C VAL A 131 11.29 18.33 -5.48
N LEU A 132 12.17 17.45 -4.94
CA LEU A 132 12.84 16.43 -5.75
C LEU A 132 13.30 15.27 -4.87
N SER A 133 13.31 14.05 -5.43
CA SER A 133 13.97 12.87 -4.86
C SER A 133 14.74 12.13 -5.95
N SER A 134 16.01 11.81 -5.70
CA SER A 134 16.89 11.16 -6.67
C SER A 134 17.73 10.06 -5.99
N ALA A 135 18.06 9.00 -6.74
CA ALA A 135 19.01 7.97 -6.29
C ALA A 135 20.45 8.48 -6.33
N THR A 136 20.76 9.44 -7.19
CA THR A 136 22.08 10.08 -7.30
C THR A 136 21.98 11.55 -6.91
N ARG A 137 23.08 12.12 -6.42
CA ARG A 137 23.14 13.52 -6.04
C ARG A 137 22.96 14.42 -7.25
N VAL A 138 21.99 15.37 -7.17
CA VAL A 138 21.73 16.34 -8.24
C VAL A 138 22.49 17.63 -7.93
N THR A 139 23.41 18.00 -8.83
CA THR A 139 24.29 19.18 -8.64
C THR A 139 23.72 20.44 -9.29
N ASP A 140 22.86 20.30 -10.29
CA ASP A 140 22.22 21.45 -11.00
C ASP A 140 20.77 21.59 -10.58
N LEU A 141 20.54 22.18 -9.41
CA LEU A 141 19.20 22.50 -8.88
C LEU A 141 18.62 23.80 -9.44
N LYS A 142 19.40 24.60 -10.17
CA LYS A 142 18.94 25.86 -10.77
C LYS A 142 17.83 25.65 -11.81
N ARG A 143 17.77 24.46 -12.41
CA ARG A 143 16.70 24.08 -13.35
C ARG A 143 15.30 24.09 -12.73
N LEU A 144 15.19 23.94 -11.41
CA LEU A 144 13.89 23.97 -10.73
C LEU A 144 13.30 25.37 -10.62
N ARG A 145 14.07 26.42 -10.92
CA ARG A 145 13.65 27.84 -10.93
C ARG A 145 12.90 28.27 -9.67
N LEU A 146 13.21 27.66 -8.54
CA LEU A 146 12.61 28.00 -7.25
C LEU A 146 13.26 29.27 -6.69
N LYS A 147 12.45 30.12 -6.06
CA LYS A 147 12.92 31.35 -5.43
C LYS A 147 13.62 31.09 -4.09
N ASP A 148 13.21 30.03 -3.40
CA ASP A 148 13.67 29.70 -2.08
C ASP A 148 14.93 28.82 -2.14
N LYS A 149 15.72 28.89 -1.06
CA LYS A 149 16.92 28.07 -0.90
C LYS A 149 16.54 26.58 -0.82
N ILE A 150 17.11 25.78 -1.69
CA ILE A 150 16.93 24.33 -1.67
C ILE A 150 17.90 23.72 -0.66
N GLU A 151 17.38 22.91 0.26
CA GLU A 151 18.18 22.13 1.21
C GLU A 151 18.17 20.65 0.80
N GLU A 152 19.27 19.95 1.05
CA GLU A 152 19.47 18.54 0.72
C GLU A 152 19.54 17.70 1.98
N ILE A 153 18.83 16.57 2.01
CA ILE A 153 18.95 15.53 3.03
C ILE A 153 19.13 14.16 2.37
N ARG A 154 19.91 13.29 2.96
CA ARG A 154 20.02 11.89 2.53
C ARG A 154 19.21 11.01 3.48
N SER A 155 18.18 10.35 2.95
CA SER A 155 17.31 9.44 3.71
C SER A 155 16.92 8.26 2.84
N ASP A 156 16.88 7.06 3.41
CA ASP A 156 16.47 5.82 2.74
C ASP A 156 17.27 5.53 1.45
N GLY A 157 18.57 5.84 1.47
CA GLY A 157 19.48 5.64 0.33
C GLY A 157 19.26 6.63 -0.83
N ARG A 158 18.40 7.63 -0.68
CA ARG A 158 18.08 8.63 -1.70
C ARG A 158 18.46 10.03 -1.22
N TYR A 159 18.72 10.91 -2.19
CA TYR A 159 18.84 12.34 -1.97
C TYR A 159 17.46 12.98 -2.11
N LYS A 160 17.01 13.67 -1.08
CA LYS A 160 15.76 14.41 -1.04
C LYS A 160 16.07 15.90 -0.95
N TYR A 161 15.42 16.70 -1.77
CA TYR A 161 15.61 18.14 -1.86
C TYR A 161 14.32 18.82 -1.43
N TYR A 162 14.41 19.78 -0.55
CA TYR A 162 13.24 20.48 -0.01
C TYR A 162 13.48 21.98 0.09
N VAL A 163 12.40 22.74 0.13
CA VAL A 163 12.38 24.18 0.27
C VAL A 163 11.49 24.60 1.43
N GLY A 164 11.83 25.73 2.03
CA GLY A 164 11.11 26.33 3.13
C GLY A 164 11.29 25.61 4.46
N LYS A 165 11.06 26.36 5.54
CA LYS A 165 10.93 25.87 6.91
C LYS A 165 9.70 26.54 7.50
N PHE A 166 8.65 25.77 7.68
CA PHE A 166 7.34 26.26 8.11
C PHE A 166 7.02 25.70 9.48
N SER A 167 6.36 26.49 10.31
CA SER A 167 5.97 26.08 11.67
C SER A 167 4.67 25.28 11.69
N SER A 168 3.85 25.38 10.64
CA SER A 168 2.60 24.63 10.53
C SER A 168 2.35 24.08 9.13
N TYR A 169 1.49 23.06 9.04
CA TYR A 169 1.07 22.47 7.76
C TYR A 169 0.26 23.47 6.91
N GLU A 170 -0.49 24.36 7.56
CA GLU A 170 -1.30 25.37 6.89
C GLU A 170 -0.43 26.40 6.14
N GLU A 171 0.75 26.70 6.65
CA GLU A 171 1.72 27.56 5.97
C GLU A 171 2.28 26.91 4.70
N VAL A 172 2.52 25.59 4.74
CA VAL A 172 2.99 24.83 3.57
C VAL A 172 1.98 24.88 2.43
N GLN A 173 0.68 24.77 2.73
CA GLN A 173 -0.37 24.80 1.71
C GLN A 173 -0.47 26.12 0.94
N LYS A 174 0.02 27.23 1.50
CA LYS A 174 0.01 28.55 0.84
C LYS A 174 1.15 28.75 -0.17
N VAL A 175 2.08 27.79 -0.22
CA VAL A 175 3.29 27.86 -1.07
C VAL A 175 3.15 27.01 -2.36
N GLN A 176 2.00 26.37 -2.56
CA GLN A 176 1.69 25.59 -3.78
C GLN A 176 1.23 26.48 -4.92
#